data_0064b74b8fad943d658a74957f89fb38
#
_entry.id   0064b74b8fad943d658a74957f89fb38
#
_cell.length_a   1.000
_cell.length_b   1.000
_cell.length_c   1.000
_cell.angle_alpha   90.00
_cell.angle_beta   90.00
_cell.angle_gamma   90.00
#
_symmetry.space_group_name_H-M   'P 1'
#
loop_
_entity.id
_entity.type
_entity.pdbx_description
1 polymer ?
#
loop_
_entity_poly.entity_id
_entity_poly.type
_entity_poly.pdbx_seq_one_letter_code
_entity_poly.pdbx_strand_id
1 'polypeptide(L)'
;MWSTERRPTLGSPPPRARSARGRRTTGDVRFVRAKKRTASSTKAEYRNWSNPTGETVREIVKGKTYVCERSFVWNTIDVGGRCAVVKLKSGELWIHSPIDLDEKTKSEIDKIGTVKHVVSPNYEHLKYAKQWKRAYPNAILWACPGLKEKKKGEIPYDKDLGETKEWKEMWIDEFEMVHWDCESILSTPFFNEVSFVHKESKCLMVTDVYWNYPQKGRFYTIKEIGWKFLMDVIYLPIYKNVLCFGEEKQKRLRERVADVERLDFDTIVPCHGTIVTGKDVKSALKKHLL
;
A
#
# COMPACT_ATOMS: atom_id res chain seq x y z
N MET A 1 7.28 -5.43 -64.93
CA MET A 1 8.44 -5.45 -65.83
C MET A 1 9.68 -5.33 -65.01
N TRP A 2 10.52 -6.40 -65.14
CA TRP A 2 11.94 -6.60 -64.82
C TRP A 2 12.34 -6.64 -63.33
N SER A 3 12.40 -7.78 -62.85
CA SER A 3 13.33 -8.79 -62.29
C SER A 3 14.82 -8.45 -62.46
N THR A 4 15.59 -8.50 -61.39
CA THR A 4 16.92 -9.14 -61.40
C THR A 4 17.30 -9.61 -59.98
N GLU A 5 17.27 -10.95 -59.86
CA GLU A 5 17.95 -11.71 -58.82
C GLU A 5 19.49 -11.55 -58.96
N ARG A 6 20.20 -11.52 -57.81
CA ARG A 6 21.60 -12.00 -57.75
C ARG A 6 21.84 -12.85 -56.51
N ARG A 7 22.35 -14.06 -56.81
CA ARG A 7 22.73 -15.13 -55.88
C ARG A 7 23.97 -14.78 -55.04
N PRO A 8 24.22 -15.53 -53.95
CA PRO A 8 25.23 -15.23 -52.94
C PRO A 8 26.60 -15.80 -53.30
N THR A 9 27.68 -15.13 -52.88
CA THR A 9 29.05 -15.62 -52.92
C THR A 9 29.43 -16.33 -51.63
N LEU A 10 30.01 -17.51 -51.80
CA LEU A 10 30.58 -18.38 -50.78
C LEU A 10 31.84 -17.80 -50.13
N GLY A 11 31.93 -17.85 -48.82
CA GLY A 11 32.91 -18.54 -48.03
C GLY A 11 34.30 -17.96 -47.85
N SER A 12 34.61 -17.68 -46.58
CA SER A 12 35.95 -17.90 -46.05
C SER A 12 35.86 -18.39 -44.61
N PRO A 13 36.69 -19.35 -44.16
CA PRO A 13 36.58 -19.96 -42.86
C PRO A 13 37.16 -19.09 -41.73
N PRO A 14 36.74 -19.26 -40.48
CA PRO A 14 37.22 -18.48 -39.35
C PRO A 14 38.62 -18.94 -38.89
N PRO A 15 39.43 -18.06 -38.32
CA PRO A 15 40.74 -18.39 -37.78
C PRO A 15 40.66 -19.14 -36.46
N ARG A 16 41.55 -20.10 -36.28
CA ARG A 16 41.75 -20.95 -35.10
C ARG A 16 42.02 -20.11 -33.85
N ALA A 17 41.30 -20.43 -32.76
CA ALA A 17 41.52 -19.91 -31.44
C ALA A 17 42.89 -20.34 -30.87
N ARG A 18 43.70 -19.38 -30.45
CA ARG A 18 44.87 -19.59 -29.59
C ARG A 18 44.42 -19.73 -28.14
N SER A 19 44.82 -20.82 -27.49
CA SER A 19 44.65 -21.05 -26.08
C SER A 19 45.50 -20.05 -25.28
N ALA A 20 44.85 -19.19 -24.51
CA ALA A 20 45.48 -18.41 -23.45
C ALA A 20 45.11 -19.02 -22.11
N ARG A 21 46.10 -19.63 -21.44
CA ARG A 21 46.04 -19.99 -20.03
C ARG A 21 45.89 -18.69 -19.23
N GLY A 22 44.74 -18.43 -18.63
CA GLY A 22 44.45 -17.31 -17.78
C GLY A 22 44.00 -17.75 -16.40
N ARG A 23 44.77 -17.39 -15.41
CA ARG A 23 44.62 -17.51 -13.96
C ARG A 23 43.17 -17.60 -13.46
N ARG A 24 42.87 -18.70 -12.72
CA ARG A 24 41.73 -18.76 -11.79
C ARG A 24 41.96 -17.77 -10.68
N THR A 25 41.21 -16.68 -10.67
CA THR A 25 40.92 -15.92 -9.46
C THR A 25 39.63 -16.46 -8.89
N THR A 26 39.73 -17.21 -7.80
CA THR A 26 38.60 -17.62 -6.98
C THR A 26 38.04 -16.38 -6.30
N GLY A 27 37.07 -15.72 -6.94
CA GLY A 27 36.22 -14.75 -6.32
C GLY A 27 35.16 -15.51 -5.51
N ASP A 28 35.33 -15.56 -4.20
CA ASP A 28 34.32 -16.04 -3.25
C ASP A 28 33.06 -15.18 -3.37
N VAL A 29 32.13 -15.64 -4.19
CA VAL A 29 30.75 -15.12 -4.16
C VAL A 29 30.14 -15.69 -2.88
N ARG A 30 30.25 -14.95 -1.77
CA ARG A 30 29.47 -15.20 -0.57
C ARG A 30 28.00 -15.03 -0.94
N PHE A 31 27.36 -16.14 -1.27
CA PHE A 31 25.92 -16.24 -1.19
C PHE A 31 25.51 -15.91 0.26
N VAL A 32 24.97 -14.73 0.47
CA VAL A 32 24.26 -14.41 1.70
C VAL A 32 23.07 -15.35 1.75
N ARG A 33 23.27 -16.45 2.45
CA ARG A 33 22.25 -17.46 2.74
C ARG A 33 21.12 -16.73 3.47
N ALA A 34 20.03 -16.45 2.78
CA ALA A 34 18.81 -15.96 3.40
C ALA A 34 18.50 -16.94 4.55
N LYS A 35 18.61 -16.48 5.78
CA LYS A 35 18.21 -17.24 6.96
C LYS A 35 16.75 -17.61 6.75
N LYS A 36 16.45 -18.89 6.54
CA LYS A 36 15.11 -19.43 6.69
C LYS A 36 14.68 -19.07 8.12
N ARG A 37 13.80 -18.08 8.25
CA ARG A 37 13.15 -17.75 9.51
C ARG A 37 12.27 -18.95 9.87
N THR A 38 12.74 -19.77 10.80
CA THR A 38 11.99 -20.89 11.35
C THR A 38 10.78 -20.37 12.12
N ALA A 39 9.64 -20.98 11.88
CA ALA A 39 8.33 -20.64 12.40
C ALA A 39 8.24 -20.74 13.92
N SER A 40 8.55 -19.67 14.62
CA SER A 40 8.01 -19.33 15.94
C SER A 40 8.31 -17.86 16.21
N SER A 41 7.65 -16.96 15.48
CA SER A 41 7.71 -15.55 15.83
C SER A 41 6.89 -15.33 17.10
N THR A 42 7.54 -14.91 18.17
CA THR A 42 6.87 -14.54 19.42
C THR A 42 6.15 -13.20 19.24
N LYS A 43 5.13 -12.90 20.06
CA LYS A 43 4.46 -11.58 20.05
C LYS A 43 5.47 -10.41 20.13
N ALA A 44 6.63 -10.61 20.73
CA ALA A 44 7.69 -9.61 20.84
C ALA A 44 8.28 -9.20 19.47
N GLU A 45 8.29 -10.08 18.48
CA GLU A 45 8.87 -9.81 17.14
C GLU A 45 8.05 -8.79 16.34
N TYR A 46 6.74 -8.71 16.58
CA TYR A 46 5.85 -7.75 15.91
C TYR A 46 5.66 -6.46 16.70
N ARG A 47 6.18 -6.36 17.94
CA ARG A 47 6.03 -5.16 18.74
C ARG A 47 6.89 -4.03 18.21
N ASN A 48 6.23 -2.94 17.87
CA ASN A 48 6.85 -1.67 17.53
C ASN A 48 5.88 -0.54 17.93
N TRP A 49 6.22 0.68 17.58
CA TRP A 49 5.40 1.84 17.94
C TRP A 49 4.02 1.85 17.23
N SER A 50 3.88 1.23 16.06
CA SER A 50 2.60 1.09 15.33
C SER A 50 1.81 -0.16 15.76
N ASN A 51 2.50 -1.16 16.36
CA ASN A 51 1.89 -2.38 16.88
C ASN A 51 2.37 -2.67 18.32
N PRO A 52 1.90 -1.90 19.31
CA PRO A 52 2.35 -2.06 20.69
C PRO A 52 1.91 -3.36 21.35
N THR A 53 0.87 -4.02 20.85
CA THR A 53 0.39 -5.32 21.36
C THR A 53 1.20 -6.50 20.83
N GLY A 54 1.81 -6.37 19.66
CA GLY A 54 2.53 -7.44 18.96
C GLY A 54 1.60 -8.53 18.42
N GLU A 55 0.31 -8.22 18.28
CA GLU A 55 -0.64 -9.14 17.64
C GLU A 55 -0.40 -9.21 16.14
N THR A 56 -0.50 -10.39 15.58
CA THR A 56 -0.31 -10.62 14.15
C THR A 56 -1.45 -10.03 13.34
N VAL A 57 -2.66 -10.34 13.81
CA VAL A 57 -3.93 -9.80 13.30
C VAL A 57 -4.75 -9.37 14.51
N ARG A 58 -5.27 -8.16 14.50
CA ARG A 58 -6.07 -7.60 15.59
C ARG A 58 -7.46 -7.24 15.08
N GLU A 59 -8.47 -7.69 15.80
CA GLU A 59 -9.87 -7.34 15.52
C GLU A 59 -10.15 -5.90 16.00
N ILE A 60 -10.73 -5.08 15.12
CA ILE A 60 -11.10 -3.69 15.41
C ILE A 60 -12.61 -3.60 15.65
N VAL A 61 -13.39 -4.19 14.76
CA VAL A 61 -14.84 -4.32 14.88
C VAL A 61 -15.19 -5.80 14.77
N LYS A 62 -15.88 -6.30 15.80
CA LYS A 62 -16.15 -7.72 15.98
C LYS A 62 -16.77 -8.38 14.74
N GLY A 63 -16.08 -9.39 14.22
CA GLY A 63 -16.47 -10.18 13.07
C GLY A 63 -16.45 -9.44 11.73
N LYS A 64 -15.98 -8.18 11.66
CA LYS A 64 -16.11 -7.31 10.48
C LYS A 64 -14.77 -6.76 9.98
N THR A 65 -14.04 -6.08 10.85
CA THR A 65 -12.82 -5.36 10.46
C THR A 65 -11.65 -5.74 11.35
N TYR A 66 -10.56 -6.10 10.71
CA TYR A 66 -9.30 -6.49 11.36
C TYR A 66 -8.16 -5.67 10.78
N VAL A 67 -7.04 -5.61 11.48
CA VAL A 67 -5.81 -4.98 11.00
C VAL A 67 -4.62 -5.89 11.21
N CYS A 68 -3.67 -5.80 10.29
CA CYS A 68 -2.34 -6.38 10.40
C CYS A 68 -1.33 -5.25 10.42
N GLU A 69 -0.50 -5.19 11.44
CA GLU A 69 0.45 -4.09 11.66
C GLU A 69 1.87 -4.63 11.65
N ARG A 70 2.76 -3.97 10.90
CA ARG A 70 4.16 -4.35 10.73
C ARG A 70 5.07 -3.13 10.76
N SER A 71 6.32 -3.34 11.11
CA SER A 71 7.38 -2.39 10.80
C SER A 71 7.45 -2.17 9.30
N PHE A 72 7.44 -0.92 8.91
CA PHE A 72 7.74 -0.49 7.56
C PHE A 72 8.87 0.53 7.63
N VAL A 73 10.07 0.08 7.24
CA VAL A 73 11.26 0.95 7.30
C VAL A 73 11.37 1.73 6.00
N TRP A 74 11.24 3.04 6.12
CA TRP A 74 11.50 4.01 5.07
C TRP A 74 12.70 4.86 5.46
N ASN A 75 13.72 4.90 4.61
CA ASN A 75 14.95 5.67 4.82
C ASN A 75 15.53 5.55 6.26
N THR A 76 15.66 4.31 6.77
CA THR A 76 16.16 3.97 8.12
C THR A 76 15.23 4.26 9.30
N ILE A 77 14.03 4.76 9.05
CA ILE A 77 13.03 5.05 10.08
C ILE A 77 11.87 4.04 9.92
N ASP A 78 11.46 3.44 11.02
CA ASP A 78 10.23 2.64 11.03
C ASP A 78 9.01 3.60 11.06
N VAL A 79 8.39 3.79 9.93
CA VAL A 79 7.19 4.63 9.81
C VAL A 79 5.91 3.84 10.11
N GLY A 80 6.05 2.54 10.37
CA GLY A 80 4.93 1.63 10.56
C GLY A 80 4.11 1.40 9.28
N GLY A 81 3.50 0.25 9.19
CA GLY A 81 2.59 -0.09 8.09
C GLY A 81 1.39 -0.86 8.61
N ARG A 82 0.21 -0.47 8.18
CA ARG A 82 -1.04 -1.16 8.52
C ARG A 82 -1.79 -1.56 7.27
N CYS A 83 -2.23 -2.81 7.26
CA CYS A 83 -3.20 -3.36 6.33
C CYS A 83 -4.54 -3.48 7.04
N ALA A 84 -5.63 -3.04 6.43
CA ALA A 84 -6.96 -3.35 6.92
C ALA A 84 -7.53 -4.56 6.17
N VAL A 85 -8.22 -5.43 6.92
CA VAL A 85 -8.89 -6.63 6.43
C VAL A 85 -10.36 -6.50 6.77
N VAL A 86 -11.20 -6.42 5.77
CA VAL A 86 -12.66 -6.34 5.93
C VAL A 86 -13.28 -7.66 5.52
N LYS A 87 -14.11 -8.23 6.39
CA LYS A 87 -14.96 -9.38 6.06
C LYS A 87 -16.26 -8.89 5.48
N LEU A 88 -16.44 -9.13 4.19
CA LEU A 88 -17.64 -8.76 3.45
C LEU A 88 -18.86 -9.58 3.90
N LYS A 89 -20.07 -9.15 3.55
CA LYS A 89 -21.31 -9.89 3.80
C LYS A 89 -21.30 -11.27 3.18
N SER A 90 -20.57 -11.44 2.06
CA SER A 90 -20.35 -12.76 1.44
C SER A 90 -19.49 -13.72 2.29
N GLY A 91 -18.82 -13.22 3.33
CA GLY A 91 -17.81 -13.93 4.11
C GLY A 91 -16.40 -13.91 3.51
N GLU A 92 -16.24 -13.40 2.29
CA GLU A 92 -14.95 -13.19 1.65
C GLU A 92 -14.20 -12.00 2.27
N LEU A 93 -12.87 -11.95 2.08
CA LEU A 93 -12.04 -10.88 2.62
C LEU A 93 -11.63 -9.87 1.55
N TRP A 94 -11.72 -8.62 1.93
CA TRP A 94 -11.26 -7.45 1.19
C TRP A 94 -10.10 -6.81 1.94
N ILE A 95 -8.97 -6.60 1.26
CA ILE A 95 -7.70 -6.19 1.84
C ILE A 95 -7.36 -4.78 1.35
N HIS A 96 -7.09 -3.87 2.27
CA HIS A 96 -6.66 -2.50 1.98
C HIS A 96 -5.21 -2.30 2.35
N SER A 97 -4.42 -1.77 1.42
CA SER A 97 -3.01 -1.45 1.64
C SER A 97 -2.20 -2.67 2.11
N PRO A 98 -1.90 -3.63 1.22
CA PRO A 98 -1.20 -4.85 1.57
C PRO A 98 0.19 -4.55 2.15
N ILE A 99 0.51 -5.17 3.30
CA ILE A 99 1.80 -5.13 3.99
C ILE A 99 2.59 -6.41 3.75
N ASP A 100 3.79 -6.52 4.32
CA ASP A 100 4.57 -7.77 4.27
C ASP A 100 3.77 -8.94 4.84
N LEU A 101 3.63 -9.99 4.04
CA LEU A 101 2.82 -11.17 4.35
C LEU A 101 3.73 -12.35 4.70
N ASP A 102 3.98 -12.56 5.97
CA ASP A 102 4.64 -13.76 6.46
C ASP A 102 3.65 -14.92 6.64
N GLU A 103 4.16 -16.14 6.78
CA GLU A 103 3.35 -17.35 6.92
C GLU A 103 2.39 -17.29 8.11
N LYS A 104 2.80 -16.67 9.22
CA LYS A 104 1.96 -16.51 10.39
C LYS A 104 0.80 -15.58 10.13
N THR A 105 1.05 -14.42 9.52
CA THR A 105 0.00 -13.46 9.14
C THR A 105 -0.97 -14.10 8.16
N LYS A 106 -0.43 -14.80 7.15
CA LYS A 106 -1.26 -15.53 6.20
C LYS A 106 -2.16 -16.54 6.89
N SER A 107 -1.60 -17.36 7.78
CA SER A 107 -2.36 -18.37 8.53
C SER A 107 -3.47 -17.75 9.39
N GLU A 108 -3.22 -16.60 10.02
CA GLU A 108 -4.27 -15.92 10.80
C GLU A 108 -5.36 -15.31 9.91
N ILE A 109 -5.00 -14.74 8.77
CA ILE A 109 -5.97 -14.21 7.79
C ILE A 109 -6.83 -15.34 7.22
N ASP A 110 -6.22 -16.47 6.85
CA ASP A 110 -6.92 -17.63 6.29
C ASP A 110 -7.99 -18.22 7.25
N LYS A 111 -7.82 -18.04 8.57
CA LYS A 111 -8.83 -18.42 9.57
C LYS A 111 -10.06 -17.52 9.58
N ILE A 112 -9.92 -16.26 9.13
CA ILE A 112 -11.02 -15.29 9.10
C ILE A 112 -11.91 -15.52 7.89
N GLY A 113 -11.33 -15.84 6.73
CA GLY A 113 -12.05 -16.07 5.48
C GLY A 113 -11.14 -16.19 4.27
N THR A 114 -11.73 -16.28 3.09
CA THR A 114 -11.02 -16.38 1.81
C THR A 114 -10.73 -14.98 1.27
N VAL A 115 -9.46 -14.67 1.01
CA VAL A 115 -9.07 -13.38 0.39
C VAL A 115 -9.54 -13.34 -1.06
N LYS A 116 -10.44 -12.40 -1.36
CA LYS A 116 -11.04 -12.20 -2.68
C LYS A 116 -10.58 -10.93 -3.37
N HIS A 117 -10.33 -9.87 -2.62
CA HIS A 117 -9.92 -8.58 -3.14
C HIS A 117 -8.72 -8.06 -2.40
N VAL A 118 -7.73 -7.54 -3.14
CA VAL A 118 -6.55 -6.87 -2.61
C VAL A 118 -6.42 -5.52 -3.30
N VAL A 119 -6.43 -4.44 -2.54
CA VAL A 119 -6.46 -3.07 -3.06
C VAL A 119 -5.18 -2.32 -2.73
N SER A 120 -4.49 -1.83 -3.76
CA SER A 120 -3.46 -0.80 -3.64
C SER A 120 -4.14 0.56 -3.76
N PRO A 121 -4.36 1.28 -2.62
CA PRO A 121 -5.25 2.43 -2.59
C PRO A 121 -4.63 3.72 -3.13
N ASN A 122 -3.32 3.78 -3.31
CA ASN A 122 -2.62 4.93 -3.86
C ASN A 122 -1.31 4.53 -4.58
N TYR A 123 -0.54 5.50 -5.07
CA TYR A 123 0.67 5.27 -5.85
C TYR A 123 1.90 4.82 -5.04
N GLU A 124 1.83 4.86 -3.70
CA GLU A 124 2.93 4.47 -2.81
C GLU A 124 2.68 3.11 -2.12
N HIS A 125 1.42 2.78 -1.80
CA HIS A 125 1.02 1.55 -1.10
C HIS A 125 0.88 0.33 -2.01
N LEU A 126 1.96 0.02 -2.76
CA LEU A 126 1.99 -1.04 -3.78
C LEU A 126 3.12 -2.06 -3.59
N LYS A 127 4.05 -1.81 -2.66
CA LYS A 127 5.28 -2.61 -2.47
C LYS A 127 5.02 -4.10 -2.32
N TYR A 128 3.98 -4.49 -1.62
CA TYR A 128 3.66 -5.88 -1.33
C TYR A 128 2.54 -6.47 -2.22
N ALA A 129 2.01 -5.71 -3.17
CA ALA A 129 0.93 -6.15 -4.05
C ALA A 129 1.25 -7.47 -4.78
N LYS A 130 2.47 -7.61 -5.33
CA LYS A 130 2.93 -8.85 -5.96
C LYS A 130 3.01 -10.04 -5.00
N GLN A 131 3.42 -9.80 -3.75
CA GLN A 131 3.52 -10.85 -2.73
C GLN A 131 2.13 -11.41 -2.42
N TRP A 132 1.15 -10.53 -2.22
CA TRP A 132 -0.23 -10.91 -1.96
C TRP A 132 -0.87 -11.62 -3.16
N LYS A 133 -0.64 -11.14 -4.40
CA LYS A 133 -1.14 -11.83 -5.60
C LYS A 133 -0.57 -13.23 -5.75
N ARG A 134 0.70 -13.45 -5.38
CA ARG A 134 1.30 -14.80 -5.38
C ARG A 134 0.73 -15.70 -4.27
N ALA A 135 0.48 -15.13 -3.09
CA ALA A 135 -0.08 -15.87 -1.96
C ALA A 135 -1.57 -16.21 -2.16
N TYR A 136 -2.29 -15.36 -2.89
CA TYR A 136 -3.72 -15.49 -3.18
C TYR A 136 -3.97 -15.31 -4.69
N PRO A 137 -3.61 -16.30 -5.53
CA PRO A 137 -3.65 -16.15 -7.00
C PRO A 137 -5.07 -15.93 -7.55
N ASN A 138 -6.08 -16.41 -6.85
CA ASN A 138 -7.50 -16.25 -7.21
C ASN A 138 -8.10 -14.91 -6.73
N ALA A 139 -7.39 -14.15 -5.92
CA ALA A 139 -7.83 -12.83 -5.51
C ALA A 139 -7.67 -11.82 -6.65
N ILE A 140 -8.63 -10.90 -6.76
CA ILE A 140 -8.58 -9.78 -7.70
C ILE A 140 -7.70 -8.69 -7.09
N LEU A 141 -6.63 -8.33 -7.80
CA LEU A 141 -5.73 -7.25 -7.41
C LEU A 141 -6.20 -5.94 -8.04
N TRP A 142 -6.61 -4.99 -7.20
CA TRP A 142 -7.13 -3.69 -7.61
C TRP A 142 -6.08 -2.59 -7.48
N ALA A 143 -6.00 -1.76 -8.49
CA ALA A 143 -5.20 -0.54 -8.50
C ALA A 143 -6.06 0.69 -8.22
N CYS A 144 -5.52 1.71 -7.53
CA CYS A 144 -6.14 3.04 -7.54
C CYS A 144 -6.14 3.62 -8.97
N PRO A 145 -6.93 4.67 -9.24
CA PRO A 145 -7.05 5.21 -10.60
C PRO A 145 -5.71 5.51 -11.27
N GLY A 146 -5.50 4.93 -12.47
CA GLY A 146 -4.29 5.11 -13.29
C GLY A 146 -3.05 4.31 -12.85
N LEU A 147 -3.08 3.63 -11.68
CA LEU A 147 -1.92 2.88 -11.19
C LEU A 147 -1.66 1.62 -12.03
N LYS A 148 -2.70 0.98 -12.53
CA LYS A 148 -2.57 -0.23 -13.36
C LYS A 148 -1.75 0.07 -14.62
N GLU A 149 -2.04 1.15 -15.32
CA GLU A 149 -1.27 1.56 -16.50
C GLU A 149 0.13 2.05 -16.11
N LYS A 150 0.25 2.85 -15.05
CA LYS A 150 1.55 3.34 -14.53
C LYS A 150 2.51 2.20 -14.17
N LYS A 151 1.98 1.04 -13.73
CA LYS A 151 2.74 -0.14 -13.30
C LYS A 151 2.58 -1.36 -14.21
N LYS A 152 2.13 -1.14 -15.44
CA LYS A 152 1.98 -2.17 -16.45
C LYS A 152 3.29 -2.93 -16.68
N GLY A 153 3.20 -4.27 -16.66
CA GLY A 153 4.36 -5.15 -16.76
C GLY A 153 5.18 -5.29 -15.47
N GLU A 154 5.02 -4.38 -14.48
CA GLU A 154 5.68 -4.50 -13.19
C GLU A 154 4.81 -5.24 -12.16
N ILE A 155 3.55 -4.84 -12.01
CA ILE A 155 2.61 -5.41 -11.04
C ILE A 155 1.39 -5.93 -11.80
N PRO A 156 0.98 -7.20 -11.60
CA PRO A 156 -0.12 -7.81 -12.34
C PRO A 156 -1.48 -7.40 -11.77
N TYR A 157 -1.80 -6.11 -11.84
CA TYR A 157 -3.13 -5.62 -11.47
C TYR A 157 -4.18 -6.19 -12.43
N ASP A 158 -5.23 -6.77 -11.85
CA ASP A 158 -6.35 -7.28 -12.61
C ASP A 158 -7.28 -6.14 -13.05
N LYS A 159 -7.58 -5.20 -12.13
CA LYS A 159 -8.53 -4.11 -12.33
C LYS A 159 -8.02 -2.77 -11.79
N ASP A 160 -8.56 -1.68 -12.35
CA ASP A 160 -8.30 -0.31 -11.92
C ASP A 160 -9.62 0.36 -11.49
N LEU A 161 -9.60 1.02 -10.34
CA LEU A 161 -10.78 1.66 -9.76
C LEU A 161 -11.29 2.86 -10.58
N GLY A 162 -10.42 3.45 -11.41
CA GLY A 162 -10.79 4.54 -12.31
C GLY A 162 -11.37 4.09 -13.64
N GLU A 163 -10.91 2.94 -14.15
CA GLU A 163 -11.31 2.43 -15.46
C GLU A 163 -12.65 1.71 -15.45
N THR A 164 -12.99 1.06 -14.32
CA THR A 164 -14.20 0.23 -14.25
C THR A 164 -15.20 0.76 -13.23
N LYS A 165 -16.48 0.61 -13.52
CA LYS A 165 -17.57 0.87 -12.56
C LYS A 165 -17.98 -0.39 -11.80
N GLU A 166 -17.40 -1.54 -12.14
CA GLU A 166 -17.75 -2.85 -11.56
C GLU A 166 -17.62 -2.87 -10.03
N TRP A 167 -16.60 -2.19 -9.47
CA TRP A 167 -16.45 -2.10 -8.03
C TRP A 167 -17.67 -1.44 -7.37
N LYS A 168 -18.32 -0.47 -8.03
CA LYS A 168 -19.54 0.19 -7.52
C LYS A 168 -20.68 -0.81 -7.40
N GLU A 169 -20.88 -1.60 -8.43
CA GLU A 169 -21.93 -2.63 -8.42
C GLU A 169 -21.62 -3.73 -7.40
N MET A 170 -20.35 -4.15 -7.34
CA MET A 170 -19.89 -5.23 -6.47
C MET A 170 -19.89 -4.84 -4.98
N TRP A 171 -19.59 -3.58 -4.66
CA TRP A 171 -19.38 -3.13 -3.28
C TRP A 171 -20.33 -2.02 -2.82
N ILE A 172 -21.38 -1.71 -3.59
CA ILE A 172 -22.29 -0.60 -3.27
C ILE A 172 -22.95 -0.74 -1.89
N ASP A 173 -23.21 -1.97 -1.46
CA ASP A 173 -23.79 -2.28 -0.15
C ASP A 173 -22.76 -2.41 0.97
N GLU A 174 -21.47 -2.43 0.62
CA GLU A 174 -20.35 -2.62 1.55
C GLU A 174 -19.59 -1.33 1.82
N PHE A 175 -19.28 -0.55 0.75
CA PHE A 175 -18.39 0.59 0.84
C PHE A 175 -18.95 1.86 0.23
N GLU A 176 -18.50 2.98 0.80
CA GLU A 176 -18.45 4.29 0.17
C GLU A 176 -17.00 4.66 -0.08
N MET A 177 -16.73 5.39 -1.15
CA MET A 177 -15.39 5.68 -1.62
C MET A 177 -15.21 7.15 -1.92
N VAL A 178 -14.07 7.72 -1.53
CA VAL A 178 -13.65 9.07 -1.91
C VAL A 178 -12.29 9.00 -2.59
N HIS A 179 -12.19 9.56 -3.77
CA HIS A 179 -10.95 9.70 -4.53
C HIS A 179 -10.35 11.08 -4.29
N TRP A 180 -9.13 11.13 -3.77
CA TRP A 180 -8.38 12.35 -3.47
C TRP A 180 -7.59 12.79 -4.70
N ASP A 181 -8.27 13.46 -5.63
CA ASP A 181 -7.75 13.94 -6.90
C ASP A 181 -7.29 15.42 -6.84
N CYS A 182 -7.01 15.90 -5.63
CA CYS A 182 -6.70 17.31 -5.37
C CYS A 182 -5.21 17.66 -5.34
N GLU A 183 -4.33 16.67 -5.50
CA GLU A 183 -2.89 16.84 -5.35
C GLU A 183 -2.13 16.48 -6.64
N SER A 184 -1.11 17.24 -6.96
CA SER A 184 -0.20 16.88 -8.05
C SER A 184 1.10 17.66 -7.99
N ILE A 185 2.15 17.06 -8.59
CA ILE A 185 3.42 17.71 -8.90
C ILE A 185 3.52 17.81 -10.42
N LEU A 186 3.71 19.02 -10.96
CA LEU A 186 3.82 19.27 -12.41
C LEU A 186 2.70 18.56 -13.22
N SER A 187 1.46 18.68 -12.76
CA SER A 187 0.27 18.06 -13.36
C SER A 187 0.20 16.51 -13.26
N THR A 188 1.15 15.87 -12.57
CA THR A 188 1.09 14.44 -12.30
C THR A 188 0.56 14.21 -10.90
N PRO A 189 -0.51 13.39 -10.70
CA PRO A 189 -0.98 13.03 -9.38
C PRO A 189 0.15 12.45 -8.52
N PHE A 190 0.21 12.87 -7.24
CA PHE A 190 1.27 12.43 -6.33
C PHE A 190 0.88 11.11 -5.65
N PHE A 191 -0.02 11.15 -4.67
CA PHE A 191 -0.55 9.93 -4.06
C PHE A 191 -1.71 9.32 -4.85
N ASN A 192 -2.61 10.16 -5.34
CA ASN A 192 -3.80 9.73 -6.07
C ASN A 192 -4.62 8.70 -5.29
N GLU A 193 -4.87 9.01 -4.02
CA GLU A 193 -5.42 8.07 -3.06
C GLU A 193 -6.92 7.87 -3.21
N VAL A 194 -7.36 6.65 -2.93
CA VAL A 194 -8.75 6.28 -2.74
C VAL A 194 -8.97 5.81 -1.32
N SER A 195 -9.80 6.51 -0.57
CA SER A 195 -10.22 6.13 0.77
C SER A 195 -11.57 5.43 0.74
N PHE A 196 -11.79 4.49 1.68
CA PHE A 196 -12.99 3.68 1.74
C PHE A 196 -13.63 3.74 3.13
N VAL A 197 -14.94 3.92 3.19
CA VAL A 197 -15.72 3.70 4.40
C VAL A 197 -16.46 2.38 4.27
N HIS A 198 -16.14 1.42 5.13
CA HIS A 198 -16.93 0.20 5.25
C HIS A 198 -18.17 0.49 6.08
N LYS A 199 -19.34 0.43 5.44
CA LYS A 199 -20.62 0.89 5.99
C LYS A 199 -20.99 0.17 7.29
N GLU A 200 -20.85 -1.16 7.32
CA GLU A 200 -21.28 -1.95 8.47
C GLU A 200 -20.39 -1.77 9.70
N SER A 201 -19.08 -1.59 9.51
CA SER A 201 -18.14 -1.38 10.62
C SER A 201 -17.90 0.10 10.95
N LYS A 202 -18.43 1.03 10.15
CA LYS A 202 -18.21 2.47 10.26
C LYS A 202 -16.72 2.86 10.33
N CYS A 203 -15.88 2.10 9.60
CA CYS A 203 -14.44 2.32 9.53
C CYS A 203 -14.06 3.04 8.25
N LEU A 204 -13.44 4.22 8.36
CA LEU A 204 -12.76 4.91 7.28
C LEU A 204 -11.32 4.40 7.18
N MET A 205 -10.96 3.79 6.06
CA MET A 205 -9.61 3.33 5.75
C MET A 205 -8.92 4.35 4.85
N VAL A 206 -7.75 4.82 5.29
CA VAL A 206 -6.94 5.84 4.61
C VAL A 206 -5.47 5.44 4.61
N THR A 207 -4.69 6.00 3.72
CA THR A 207 -3.23 5.80 3.66
C THR A 207 -2.46 7.09 3.94
N ASP A 208 -2.08 7.83 2.90
CA ASP A 208 -1.18 8.97 3.00
C ASP A 208 -1.89 10.33 3.10
N VAL A 209 -3.20 10.38 2.90
CA VAL A 209 -3.98 11.61 3.12
C VAL A 209 -4.22 11.89 4.61
N TYR A 210 -4.07 10.87 5.46
CA TYR A 210 -4.21 11.03 6.90
C TYR A 210 -3.30 10.06 7.66
N TRP A 211 -2.52 10.58 8.57
CA TRP A 211 -1.70 9.82 9.52
C TRP A 211 -1.93 10.31 10.95
N ASN A 212 -1.74 9.42 11.91
CA ASN A 212 -1.90 9.74 13.33
C ASN A 212 -0.76 9.14 14.16
N TYR A 213 0.45 9.66 13.95
CA TYR A 213 1.60 9.20 14.72
C TYR A 213 1.40 9.48 16.21
N PRO A 214 1.57 8.49 17.10
CA PRO A 214 1.32 8.66 18.52
C PRO A 214 2.23 9.74 19.09
N GLN A 215 1.74 10.50 20.08
CA GLN A 215 2.52 11.56 20.71
C GLN A 215 3.49 11.03 21.77
N LYS A 216 3.17 9.89 22.38
CA LYS A 216 3.96 9.22 23.41
C LYS A 216 3.79 7.71 23.25
N GLY A 217 4.85 6.95 23.44
CA GLY A 217 4.76 5.51 23.40
C GLY A 217 6.01 4.82 23.91
N ARG A 218 5.83 3.61 24.44
CA ARG A 218 6.89 2.79 25.04
C ARG A 218 7.99 2.40 24.04
N PHE A 219 7.70 2.44 22.76
CA PHE A 219 8.59 2.02 21.68
C PHE A 219 9.05 3.17 20.78
N TYR A 220 8.92 4.42 21.26
CA TYR A 220 9.37 5.60 20.54
C TYR A 220 10.88 5.75 20.63
N THR A 221 11.53 5.90 19.51
CA THR A 221 12.93 6.30 19.40
C THR A 221 13.03 7.78 19.02
N ILE A 222 14.22 8.36 19.19
CA ILE A 222 14.50 9.74 18.75
C ILE A 222 14.22 9.92 17.25
N LYS A 223 14.48 8.89 16.44
CA LYS A 223 14.21 8.91 15.00
C LYS A 223 12.72 9.03 14.69
N GLU A 224 11.87 8.29 15.41
CA GLU A 224 10.42 8.32 15.23
C GLU A 224 9.81 9.64 15.72
N ILE A 225 10.36 10.23 16.79
CA ILE A 225 9.99 11.58 17.23
C ILE A 225 10.34 12.61 16.15
N GLY A 226 11.55 12.52 15.59
CA GLY A 226 11.98 13.37 14.47
C GLY A 226 11.12 13.19 13.23
N TRP A 227 10.73 11.95 12.91
CA TRP A 227 9.81 11.63 11.83
C TRP A 227 8.43 12.26 12.04
N LYS A 228 7.85 12.08 13.24
CA LYS A 228 6.58 12.72 13.56
C LYS A 228 6.64 14.23 13.38
N PHE A 229 7.69 14.87 13.91
CA PHE A 229 7.89 16.31 13.73
C PHE A 229 7.98 16.69 12.25
N LEU A 230 8.76 15.94 11.46
CA LEU A 230 8.88 16.15 10.02
C LEU A 230 7.52 16.08 9.33
N MET A 231 6.73 15.06 9.64
CA MET A 231 5.43 14.84 9.00
C MET A 231 4.40 15.91 9.42
N ASP A 232 4.28 16.19 10.72
CA ASP A 232 3.22 17.07 11.23
C ASP A 232 3.52 18.56 11.00
N VAL A 233 4.81 18.95 11.10
CA VAL A 233 5.20 20.37 11.10
C VAL A 233 5.75 20.84 9.73
N ILE A 234 6.38 19.95 8.97
CA ILE A 234 7.01 20.31 7.70
C ILE A 234 6.20 19.75 6.53
N TYR A 235 5.97 18.45 6.50
CA TYR A 235 5.35 17.80 5.35
C TYR A 235 3.86 18.13 5.20
N LEU A 236 3.10 18.15 6.27
CA LEU A 236 1.67 18.47 6.21
C LEU A 236 1.37 19.86 5.64
N PRO A 237 2.09 20.94 6.03
CA PRO A 237 1.99 22.22 5.34
C PRO A 237 2.40 22.17 3.87
N ILE A 238 3.42 21.38 3.51
CA ILE A 238 3.82 21.19 2.11
C ILE A 238 2.70 20.48 1.34
N TYR A 239 2.12 19.41 1.90
CA TYR A 239 0.99 18.72 1.29
C TYR A 239 -0.15 19.70 0.99
N LYS A 240 -0.59 20.45 1.99
CA LYS A 240 -1.71 21.39 1.87
C LYS A 240 -1.45 22.54 0.91
N ASN A 241 -0.27 23.12 0.93
CA ASN A 241 0.00 24.40 0.26
C ASN A 241 0.83 24.26 -1.03
N VAL A 242 1.56 23.15 -1.22
CA VAL A 242 2.39 22.93 -2.41
C VAL A 242 1.80 21.84 -3.30
N LEU A 243 1.49 20.67 -2.75
CA LEU A 243 0.88 19.58 -3.57
C LEU A 243 -0.54 19.92 -3.98
N CYS A 244 -1.31 20.56 -3.09
CA CYS A 244 -2.64 21.08 -3.36
C CYS A 244 -2.61 22.58 -3.75
N PHE A 245 -1.52 23.05 -4.38
CA PHE A 245 -1.36 24.48 -4.72
C PHE A 245 -2.33 24.93 -5.82
N GLY A 246 -2.86 26.15 -5.63
CA GLY A 246 -3.77 26.80 -6.56
C GLY A 246 -5.23 26.69 -6.15
N GLU A 247 -6.03 27.65 -6.59
CA GLU A 247 -7.44 27.79 -6.16
C GLU A 247 -8.27 26.56 -6.47
N GLU A 248 -8.09 25.97 -7.64
CA GLU A 248 -8.83 24.79 -8.08
C GLU A 248 -8.55 23.58 -7.20
N LYS A 249 -7.26 23.28 -6.91
CA LYS A 249 -6.89 22.15 -6.07
C LYS A 249 -7.29 22.36 -4.62
N GLN A 250 -7.16 23.56 -4.10
CA GLN A 250 -7.62 23.94 -2.78
C GLN A 250 -9.14 23.79 -2.65
N LYS A 251 -9.89 24.15 -3.69
CA LYS A 251 -11.33 23.93 -3.77
C LYS A 251 -11.63 22.43 -3.75
N ARG A 252 -10.96 21.65 -4.58
CA ARG A 252 -11.11 20.17 -4.59
C ARG A 252 -10.78 19.54 -3.25
N LEU A 253 -9.68 19.94 -2.59
CA LEU A 253 -9.35 19.45 -1.26
C LEU A 253 -10.49 19.67 -0.27
N ARG A 254 -11.05 20.89 -0.24
CA ARG A 254 -12.21 21.20 0.62
C ARG A 254 -13.44 20.37 0.25
N GLU A 255 -13.69 20.16 -1.04
CA GLU A 255 -14.79 19.30 -1.51
C GLU A 255 -14.59 17.84 -1.07
N ARG A 256 -13.38 17.26 -1.22
CA ARG A 256 -13.09 15.89 -0.78
C ARG A 256 -13.22 15.74 0.74
N VAL A 257 -12.76 16.71 1.51
CA VAL A 257 -12.98 16.73 2.97
C VAL A 257 -14.46 16.76 3.28
N ALA A 258 -15.24 17.62 2.63
CA ALA A 258 -16.69 17.69 2.81
C ALA A 258 -17.41 16.40 2.38
N ASP A 259 -16.95 15.75 1.30
CA ASP A 259 -17.48 14.44 0.88
C ASP A 259 -17.28 13.40 1.97
N VAL A 260 -16.06 13.28 2.52
CA VAL A 260 -15.78 12.34 3.63
C VAL A 260 -16.58 12.70 4.89
N GLU A 261 -16.72 13.99 5.24
CA GLU A 261 -17.48 14.41 6.42
C GLU A 261 -18.96 13.97 6.39
N ARG A 262 -19.54 13.81 5.18
CA ARG A 262 -20.94 13.35 5.00
C ARG A 262 -21.09 11.84 5.20
N LEU A 263 -20.00 11.05 5.10
CA LEU A 263 -20.05 9.61 5.25
C LEU A 263 -20.26 9.22 6.73
N ASP A 264 -20.88 8.07 6.95
CA ASP A 264 -21.15 7.56 8.30
C ASP A 264 -20.00 6.68 8.80
N PHE A 265 -19.06 7.28 9.55
CA PHE A 265 -17.98 6.58 10.22
C PHE A 265 -17.68 7.18 11.59
N ASP A 266 -17.21 6.35 12.51
CA ASP A 266 -16.79 6.68 13.86
C ASP A 266 -15.38 6.20 14.20
N THR A 267 -14.72 5.58 13.22
CA THR A 267 -13.37 5.03 13.34
C THR A 267 -12.55 5.37 12.09
N ILE A 268 -11.35 5.93 12.28
CA ILE A 268 -10.35 6.07 11.20
C ILE A 268 -9.27 5.03 11.41
N VAL A 269 -9.02 4.24 10.37
CA VAL A 269 -7.98 3.21 10.31
C VAL A 269 -6.90 3.69 9.33
N PRO A 270 -5.93 4.51 9.79
CA PRO A 270 -4.86 4.99 8.93
C PRO A 270 -3.80 3.91 8.73
N CYS A 271 -3.13 3.89 7.59
CA CYS A 271 -2.00 3.00 7.37
C CYS A 271 -0.77 3.35 8.23
N HIS A 272 -0.67 4.60 8.66
CA HIS A 272 0.41 5.11 9.50
C HIS A 272 -0.11 5.68 10.82
N GLY A 273 0.48 5.22 11.93
CA GLY A 273 0.12 5.70 13.26
C GLY A 273 -1.05 4.97 13.91
N THR A 274 -1.69 5.57 14.91
CA THR A 274 -2.72 4.95 15.72
C THR A 274 -4.12 5.12 15.12
N ILE A 275 -4.97 4.11 15.32
CA ILE A 275 -6.40 4.17 15.00
C ILE A 275 -7.06 5.24 15.85
N VAL A 276 -7.97 6.00 15.25
CA VAL A 276 -8.75 7.05 15.92
C VAL A 276 -10.20 6.59 15.99
N THR A 277 -10.78 6.65 17.19
CA THR A 277 -12.18 6.25 17.43
C THR A 277 -12.93 7.31 18.22
N GLY A 278 -14.24 7.34 18.06
CA GLY A 278 -15.13 8.19 18.87
C GLY A 278 -15.72 9.37 18.12
N LYS A 279 -16.34 10.28 18.85
CA LYS A 279 -17.14 11.37 18.26
C LYS A 279 -16.33 12.42 17.49
N ASP A 280 -15.03 12.52 17.77
CA ASP A 280 -14.17 13.58 17.21
C ASP A 280 -13.40 13.17 15.95
N VAL A 281 -13.67 11.95 15.39
CA VAL A 281 -12.93 11.43 14.23
C VAL A 281 -13.02 12.36 13.02
N LYS A 282 -14.20 12.91 12.73
CA LYS A 282 -14.40 13.83 11.60
C LYS A 282 -13.66 15.15 11.83
N SER A 283 -13.71 15.66 13.05
CA SER A 283 -12.96 16.86 13.44
C SER A 283 -11.44 16.64 13.35
N ALA A 284 -10.95 15.46 13.74
CA ALA A 284 -9.54 15.11 13.62
C ALA A 284 -9.08 15.10 12.15
N LEU A 285 -9.85 14.48 11.26
CA LEU A 285 -9.58 14.46 9.80
C LEU A 285 -9.58 15.90 9.24
N LYS A 286 -10.60 16.67 9.53
CA LYS A 286 -10.72 18.05 9.07
C LYS A 286 -9.55 18.92 9.51
N LYS A 287 -9.21 18.88 10.81
CA LYS A 287 -8.06 19.61 11.37
C LYS A 287 -6.75 19.22 10.73
N HIS A 288 -6.59 17.93 10.34
CA HIS A 288 -5.40 17.46 9.66
C HIS A 288 -5.32 18.03 8.24
N LEU A 289 -6.41 18.05 7.48
CA LEU A 289 -6.42 18.40 6.06
C LEU A 289 -6.71 19.88 5.76
N LEU A 290 -7.37 20.60 6.64
CA LEU A 290 -7.69 22.01 6.49
C LEU A 290 -7.06 22.84 7.61
#